data_a425f211baae26eb7658e38e16c1990d
#
_entry.id   a425f211baae26eb7658e38e16c1990d
#
_cell.length_a   1.000
_cell.length_b   1.000
_cell.length_c   1.000
_cell.angle_alpha   90.00
_cell.angle_beta   90.00
_cell.angle_gamma   90.00
#
_symmetry.space_group_name_H-M   'P 1'
#
loop_
_entity.id
_entity.type
_entity.pdbx_description
1 polymer ?
#
loop_
_entity_poly.entity_id
_entity_poly.type
_entity_poly.pdbx_seq_one_letter_code
_entity_poly.pdbx_strand_id
1 'polypeptide(L)'
;HTSSRRQRQMCIRDSMIIKSCIEHGVERIITTKIEHKAVLNPVLNLSHDKKVELVFLNIDHEGNPDLNQLESLLLKPKKTLVSLMHINNEIGTMIDLKKIGSICHSHNAMFHSDTVQTIGHFPLDLSLINIDFITCSAHKFHGPKGVGFAYINEKNKAYPLIIGGEQERGLRGGTESTHNIHGLKIALEEAYKNLLDDQKKVKSLKELFLKRVHKSVENVEVNGNFNESSYTILNLRFPISKEKKDLINFKLELAGIACSSGSACQS
;
A
#
# COMPACT_ATOMS: atom_id res chain seq x y z
N HIS A 1 -0.69 -16.73 21.33
CA HIS A 1 -0.27 -15.36 21.69
C HIS A 1 1.11 -14.94 21.13
N THR A 2 1.56 -15.46 19.97
CA THR A 2 2.86 -15.11 19.36
C THR A 2 2.75 -14.43 18.00
N SER A 3 1.55 -14.10 17.52
CA SER A 3 1.35 -13.51 16.17
C SER A 3 1.64 -12.01 16.07
N SER A 4 1.62 -11.25 17.16
CA SER A 4 1.69 -9.79 17.12
C SER A 4 3.11 -9.20 16.90
N ARG A 5 4.18 -9.97 17.03
CA ARG A 5 5.57 -9.45 16.91
C ARG A 5 6.15 -9.46 15.49
N ARG A 6 5.54 -10.15 14.52
CA ARG A 6 6.13 -10.40 13.20
C ARG A 6 5.78 -9.38 12.10
N GLN A 7 4.77 -8.52 12.29
CA GLN A 7 4.36 -7.51 11.31
C GLN A 7 5.11 -6.16 11.42
N ARG A 8 6.03 -6.00 12.35
CA ARG A 8 6.61 -4.70 12.72
C ARG A 8 7.49 -4.03 11.66
N GLN A 9 8.03 -4.75 10.69
CA GLN A 9 9.01 -4.14 9.76
C GLN A 9 8.36 -3.38 8.58
N MET A 10 7.13 -3.72 8.19
CA MET A 10 6.39 -2.96 7.16
C MET A 10 6.08 -1.54 7.65
N CYS A 11 5.52 -1.42 8.84
CA CYS A 11 5.20 -0.13 9.47
C CYS A 11 6.43 0.75 9.77
N ILE A 12 7.63 0.18 9.87
CA ILE A 12 8.85 0.93 10.18
C ILE A 12 9.25 1.86 9.03
N ARG A 13 9.16 1.42 7.77
CA ARG A 13 9.60 2.21 6.62
C ARG A 13 8.68 3.39 6.35
N ASP A 14 7.36 3.16 6.32
CA ASP A 14 6.38 4.23 6.16
C ASP A 14 6.47 5.23 7.31
N SER A 15 6.56 4.74 8.54
CA SER A 15 6.75 5.59 9.73
C SER A 15 8.05 6.39 9.66
N MET A 16 9.15 5.82 9.16
CA MET A 16 10.43 6.50 8.98
C MET A 16 10.30 7.65 7.99
N ILE A 17 9.71 7.39 6.81
CA ILE A 17 9.50 8.40 5.78
C ILE A 17 8.62 9.52 6.30
N ILE A 18 7.46 9.20 6.87
CA ILE A 18 6.50 10.18 7.37
C ILE A 18 7.14 11.05 8.47
N LYS A 19 7.83 10.46 9.44
CA LYS A 19 8.54 11.19 10.49
C LYS A 19 9.67 12.06 9.91
N SER A 20 10.44 11.52 8.96
CA SER A 20 11.49 12.29 8.28
C SER A 20 10.93 13.53 7.58
N CYS A 21 9.78 13.43 6.94
CA CYS A 21 9.13 14.58 6.32
C CYS A 21 8.75 15.65 7.35
N ILE A 22 8.26 15.26 8.53
CA ILE A 22 7.95 16.20 9.60
C ILE A 22 9.21 16.90 10.14
N GLU A 23 10.29 16.15 10.35
CA GLU A 23 11.59 16.73 10.76
C GLU A 23 12.16 17.69 9.69
N HIS A 24 11.77 17.52 8.43
CA HIS A 24 12.06 18.45 7.34
C HIS A 24 11.06 19.61 7.24
N GLY A 25 10.17 19.78 8.21
CA GLY A 25 9.25 20.89 8.29
C GLY A 25 7.99 20.75 7.45
N VAL A 26 7.56 19.52 7.16
CA VAL A 26 6.22 19.28 6.59
C VAL A 26 5.17 19.69 7.61
N GLU A 27 4.24 20.55 7.18
CA GLU A 27 3.18 21.12 8.02
C GLU A 27 1.83 20.48 7.74
N ARG A 28 1.68 19.81 6.58
CA ARG A 28 0.44 19.17 6.17
C ARG A 28 0.70 17.79 5.52
N ILE A 29 -0.10 16.81 5.92
CA ILE A 29 -0.16 15.50 5.25
C ILE A 29 -1.52 15.36 4.60
N ILE A 30 -1.53 15.01 3.31
CA ILE A 30 -2.73 14.68 2.54
C ILE A 30 -2.70 13.19 2.22
N THR A 31 -3.76 12.47 2.57
CA THR A 31 -3.85 11.02 2.39
C THR A 31 -5.31 10.57 2.21
N THR A 32 -5.60 9.27 2.19
CA THR A 32 -6.97 8.74 2.17
C THR A 32 -7.27 7.91 3.41
N LYS A 33 -8.56 7.66 3.69
CA LYS A 33 -8.98 6.79 4.80
C LYS A 33 -8.81 5.30 4.51
N ILE A 34 -8.52 4.94 3.26
CA ILE A 34 -8.35 3.55 2.81
C ILE A 34 -6.88 3.13 2.70
N GLU A 35 -5.96 3.94 3.21
CA GLU A 35 -4.56 3.58 3.33
C GLU A 35 -4.35 2.39 4.29
N HIS A 36 -3.24 1.68 4.09
CA HIS A 36 -2.83 0.65 5.04
C HIS A 36 -2.51 1.26 6.42
N LYS A 37 -2.73 0.50 7.50
CA LYS A 37 -2.44 0.94 8.89
C LYS A 37 -0.99 1.38 9.10
N ALA A 38 -0.05 0.93 8.27
CA ALA A 38 1.34 1.36 8.28
C ALA A 38 1.51 2.87 8.00
N VAL A 39 0.60 3.44 7.22
CA VAL A 39 0.50 4.87 6.92
C VAL A 39 -0.50 5.56 7.84
N LEU A 40 -1.73 5.02 7.98
CA LEU A 40 -2.79 5.67 8.77
C LEU A 40 -2.41 5.89 10.23
N ASN A 41 -1.88 4.88 10.91
CA ASN A 41 -1.59 5.02 12.33
C ASN A 41 -0.50 6.07 12.62
N PRO A 42 0.64 6.12 11.90
CA PRO A 42 1.61 7.20 12.06
C PRO A 42 1.04 8.59 11.81
N VAL A 43 0.26 8.80 10.73
CA VAL A 43 -0.27 10.14 10.43
C VAL A 43 -1.33 10.60 11.42
N LEU A 44 -2.19 9.68 11.90
CA LEU A 44 -3.16 9.96 12.95
C LEU A 44 -2.48 10.35 14.27
N ASN A 45 -1.43 9.63 14.65
CA ASN A 45 -0.68 9.92 15.86
C ASN A 45 0.00 11.31 15.81
N LEU A 46 0.64 11.63 14.68
CA LEU A 46 1.27 12.93 14.46
C LEU A 46 0.27 14.08 14.45
N SER A 47 -0.91 13.86 13.88
CA SER A 47 -2.00 14.86 13.88
C SER A 47 -2.59 15.06 15.30
N HIS A 48 -2.77 13.97 16.05
CA HIS A 48 -3.23 14.05 17.45
C HIS A 48 -2.27 14.89 18.31
N ASP A 49 -0.98 14.74 18.13
CA ASP A 49 0.06 15.53 18.79
C ASP A 49 0.14 16.98 18.27
N LYS A 50 -0.76 17.39 17.38
CA LYS A 50 -0.80 18.72 16.72
C LYS A 50 0.50 19.13 16.04
N LYS A 51 1.28 18.15 15.62
CA LYS A 51 2.56 18.38 14.92
C LYS A 51 2.35 18.69 13.44
N VAL A 52 1.21 18.28 12.88
CA VAL A 52 0.90 18.39 11.45
C VAL A 52 -0.60 18.46 11.22
N GLU A 53 -1.01 19.23 10.20
CA GLU A 53 -2.37 19.20 9.66
C GLU A 53 -2.59 17.92 8.87
N LEU A 54 -3.59 17.12 9.23
CA LEU A 54 -3.97 15.93 8.49
C LEU A 54 -5.24 16.17 7.69
N VAL A 55 -5.18 15.95 6.38
CA VAL A 55 -6.32 16.10 5.47
C VAL A 55 -6.56 14.77 4.75
N PHE A 56 -7.79 14.28 4.80
CA PHE A 56 -8.21 13.12 4.03
C PHE A 56 -8.89 13.56 2.74
N LEU A 57 -8.40 13.05 1.61
CA LEU A 57 -9.09 13.20 0.33
C LEU A 57 -10.39 12.39 0.33
N ASN A 58 -11.40 12.93 -0.34
CA ASN A 58 -12.57 12.16 -0.71
C ASN A 58 -12.16 11.05 -1.67
N ILE A 59 -12.88 9.97 -1.63
CA ILE A 59 -12.74 8.84 -2.57
C ILE A 59 -14.11 8.59 -3.21
N ASP A 60 -14.10 8.15 -4.46
CA ASP A 60 -15.29 7.68 -5.14
C ASP A 60 -15.69 6.27 -4.68
N HIS A 61 -16.77 5.72 -5.25
CA HIS A 61 -17.26 4.38 -4.93
C HIS A 61 -16.32 3.24 -5.37
N GLU A 62 -15.39 3.53 -6.26
CA GLU A 62 -14.34 2.61 -6.71
C GLU A 62 -13.04 2.73 -5.87
N GLY A 63 -12.97 3.72 -4.98
CA GLY A 63 -11.82 3.98 -4.11
C GLY A 63 -10.75 4.88 -4.74
N ASN A 64 -11.06 5.60 -5.83
CA ASN A 64 -10.13 6.56 -6.42
C ASN A 64 -10.15 7.88 -5.64
N PRO A 65 -8.98 8.50 -5.37
CA PRO A 65 -8.90 9.79 -4.70
C PRO A 65 -9.38 10.93 -5.61
N ASP A 66 -10.04 11.92 -5.03
CA ASP A 66 -10.45 13.16 -5.71
C ASP A 66 -9.22 14.05 -6.00
N LEU A 67 -8.76 14.04 -7.25
CA LEU A 67 -7.59 14.81 -7.68
C LEU A 67 -7.87 16.31 -7.79
N ASN A 68 -9.12 16.73 -8.03
CA ASN A 68 -9.48 18.15 -8.04
C ASN A 68 -9.39 18.71 -6.60
N GLN A 69 -9.83 17.92 -5.61
CA GLN A 69 -9.64 18.28 -4.21
C GLN A 69 -8.15 18.35 -3.85
N LEU A 70 -7.33 17.40 -4.35
CA LEU A 70 -5.89 17.41 -4.13
C LEU A 70 -5.26 18.70 -4.66
N GLU A 71 -5.52 19.08 -5.91
CA GLU A 71 -5.00 20.31 -6.51
C GLU A 71 -5.44 21.55 -5.72
N SER A 72 -6.73 21.63 -5.37
CA SER A 72 -7.26 22.76 -4.58
C SER A 72 -6.59 22.92 -3.21
N LEU A 73 -6.26 21.82 -2.58
CA LEU A 73 -5.51 21.82 -1.31
C LEU A 73 -4.06 22.28 -1.50
N LEU A 74 -3.41 21.86 -2.58
CA LEU A 74 -2.02 22.19 -2.88
C LEU A 74 -1.81 23.64 -3.31
N LEU A 75 -2.84 24.34 -3.78
CA LEU A 75 -2.79 25.79 -4.02
C LEU A 75 -2.53 26.61 -2.73
N LYS A 76 -2.86 26.06 -1.55
CA LYS A 76 -2.58 26.72 -0.27
C LYS A 76 -1.11 26.53 0.11
N PRO A 77 -0.36 27.62 0.37
CA PRO A 77 1.08 27.56 0.63
C PRO A 77 1.38 26.90 1.98
N LYS A 78 1.58 25.59 1.97
CA LYS A 78 2.06 24.79 3.09
C LYS A 78 3.00 23.71 2.59
N LYS A 79 4.10 23.49 3.30
CA LYS A 79 4.97 22.36 2.99
C LYS A 79 4.21 21.06 3.24
N THR A 80 3.92 20.35 2.16
CA THR A 80 2.96 19.23 2.15
C THR A 80 3.62 17.92 1.77
N LEU A 81 3.28 16.85 2.47
CA LEU A 81 3.47 15.46 2.04
C LEU A 81 2.12 14.92 1.56
N VAL A 82 2.08 14.45 0.32
CA VAL A 82 0.98 13.63 -0.22
C VAL A 82 1.40 12.17 -0.06
N SER A 83 0.58 11.37 0.61
CA SER A 83 0.86 9.94 0.84
C SER A 83 -0.34 9.13 0.38
N LEU A 84 -0.21 8.44 -0.76
CA LEU A 84 -1.29 7.66 -1.38
C LEU A 84 -0.74 6.31 -1.83
N MET A 85 -1.36 5.22 -1.37
CA MET A 85 -0.95 3.88 -1.78
C MET A 85 -1.29 3.64 -3.25
N HIS A 86 -0.37 3.00 -3.98
CA HIS A 86 -0.55 2.74 -5.41
C HIS A 86 -1.69 1.76 -5.69
N ILE A 87 -1.68 0.62 -5.01
CA ILE A 87 -2.72 -0.41 -5.15
C ILE A 87 -3.32 -0.69 -3.78
N ASN A 88 -4.62 -0.50 -3.66
CA ASN A 88 -5.30 -0.78 -2.40
C ASN A 88 -5.30 -2.28 -2.08
N ASN A 89 -4.87 -2.62 -0.87
CA ASN A 89 -4.68 -3.99 -0.43
C ASN A 89 -5.99 -4.76 -0.17
N GLU A 90 -7.14 -4.08 -0.15
CA GLU A 90 -8.44 -4.70 0.12
C GLU A 90 -9.32 -4.77 -1.12
N ILE A 91 -9.44 -3.69 -1.89
CA ILE A 91 -10.33 -3.62 -3.06
C ILE A 91 -9.57 -3.69 -4.39
N GLY A 92 -8.23 -3.59 -4.36
CA GLY A 92 -7.39 -3.73 -5.54
C GLY A 92 -7.35 -2.50 -6.46
N THR A 93 -8.08 -1.43 -6.16
CA THR A 93 -8.06 -0.18 -6.96
C THR A 93 -6.64 0.33 -7.10
N MET A 94 -6.27 0.70 -8.32
CA MET A 94 -4.93 1.18 -8.67
C MET A 94 -5.00 2.64 -9.14
N ILE A 95 -4.23 3.52 -8.50
CA ILE A 95 -4.18 4.94 -8.82
C ILE A 95 -3.07 5.27 -9.83
N ASP A 96 -3.22 6.35 -10.57
CA ASP A 96 -2.20 6.84 -11.51
C ASP A 96 -1.10 7.63 -10.80
N LEU A 97 0.02 6.96 -10.49
CA LEU A 97 1.19 7.59 -9.84
C LEU A 97 1.81 8.70 -10.69
N LYS A 98 1.78 8.59 -12.04
CA LYS A 98 2.37 9.62 -12.91
C LYS A 98 1.57 10.92 -12.82
N LYS A 99 0.24 10.82 -12.90
CA LYS A 99 -0.65 11.97 -12.79
C LYS A 99 -0.53 12.63 -11.42
N ILE A 100 -0.60 11.84 -10.35
CA ILE A 100 -0.49 12.36 -8.98
C ILE A 100 0.90 12.97 -8.73
N GLY A 101 1.95 12.29 -9.18
CA GLY A 101 3.31 12.80 -9.07
C GLY A 101 3.52 14.13 -9.81
N SER A 102 2.90 14.29 -10.99
CA SER A 102 2.93 15.54 -11.73
C SER A 102 2.21 16.67 -10.99
N ILE A 103 1.05 16.39 -10.40
CA ILE A 103 0.31 17.35 -9.57
C ILE A 103 1.17 17.76 -8.35
N CYS A 104 1.74 16.81 -7.63
CA CYS A 104 2.59 17.10 -6.47
C CYS A 104 3.80 17.94 -6.87
N HIS A 105 4.47 17.57 -7.95
CA HIS A 105 5.67 18.27 -8.43
C HIS A 105 5.37 19.71 -8.83
N SER A 106 4.28 19.97 -9.55
CA SER A 106 3.88 21.34 -9.96
C SER A 106 3.57 22.28 -8.79
N HIS A 107 3.26 21.72 -7.62
CA HIS A 107 2.95 22.46 -6.39
C HIS A 107 4.04 22.33 -5.31
N ASN A 108 5.24 21.83 -5.64
CA ASN A 108 6.33 21.60 -4.71
C ASN A 108 5.95 20.75 -3.47
N ALA A 109 5.00 19.84 -3.62
CA ALA A 109 4.64 18.87 -2.59
C ALA A 109 5.48 17.61 -2.71
N MET A 110 5.89 17.03 -1.58
CA MET A 110 6.53 15.71 -1.54
C MET A 110 5.49 14.62 -1.81
N PHE A 111 5.88 13.59 -2.56
CA PHE A 111 5.01 12.47 -2.86
C PHE A 111 5.58 11.14 -2.36
N HIS A 112 4.84 10.48 -1.48
CA HIS A 112 5.09 9.13 -0.97
C HIS A 112 4.00 8.19 -1.46
N SER A 113 4.38 6.96 -1.84
CA SER A 113 3.42 5.90 -2.14
C SER A 113 3.82 4.58 -1.48
N ASP A 114 2.87 3.96 -0.77
CA ASP A 114 2.95 2.55 -0.41
C ASP A 114 2.76 1.72 -1.68
N THR A 115 3.85 1.08 -2.14
CA THR A 115 3.87 0.23 -3.34
C THR A 115 3.98 -1.26 -3.00
N VAL A 116 3.61 -1.65 -1.78
CA VAL A 116 3.71 -3.03 -1.27
C VAL A 116 2.91 -4.01 -2.12
N GLN A 117 1.79 -3.59 -2.71
CA GLN A 117 0.99 -4.43 -3.62
C GLN A 117 1.41 -4.31 -5.09
N THR A 118 2.37 -3.43 -5.41
CA THR A 118 2.83 -3.16 -6.77
C THR A 118 4.09 -3.93 -7.12
N ILE A 119 5.10 -3.81 -6.25
CA ILE A 119 6.44 -4.37 -6.49
C ILE A 119 6.36 -5.89 -6.60
N GLY A 120 6.95 -6.42 -7.69
CA GLY A 120 6.86 -7.85 -8.03
C GLY A 120 5.58 -8.28 -8.76
N HIS A 121 4.59 -7.37 -8.90
CA HIS A 121 3.31 -7.65 -9.57
C HIS A 121 3.05 -6.76 -10.78
N PHE A 122 3.63 -5.56 -10.80
CA PHE A 122 3.49 -4.59 -11.90
C PHE A 122 4.83 -3.95 -12.21
N PRO A 123 5.08 -3.61 -13.49
CA PRO A 123 6.25 -2.80 -13.84
C PRO A 123 6.13 -1.42 -13.18
N LEU A 124 7.23 -0.96 -12.60
CA LEU A 124 7.30 0.37 -12.00
C LEU A 124 8.65 1.00 -12.36
N ASP A 125 8.61 2.00 -13.24
CA ASP A 125 9.78 2.78 -13.63
C ASP A 125 9.75 4.14 -12.92
N LEU A 126 10.58 4.28 -11.90
CA LEU A 126 10.64 5.50 -11.07
C LEU A 126 11.24 6.69 -11.82
N SER A 127 11.95 6.47 -12.93
CA SER A 127 12.50 7.55 -13.76
C SER A 127 11.41 8.32 -14.51
N LEU A 128 10.23 7.70 -14.67
CA LEU A 128 9.07 8.27 -15.37
C LEU A 128 8.01 8.87 -14.41
N ILE A 129 8.28 8.86 -13.12
CA ILE A 129 7.31 9.27 -12.09
C ILE A 129 7.97 10.29 -11.16
N ASN A 130 7.32 11.43 -10.97
CA ASN A 130 7.74 12.42 -9.98
C ASN A 130 7.36 11.93 -8.57
N ILE A 131 8.16 11.04 -8.01
CA ILE A 131 7.93 10.46 -6.70
C ILE A 131 9.16 10.63 -5.81
N ASP A 132 8.93 10.89 -4.54
CA ASP A 132 9.99 11.13 -3.56
C ASP A 132 10.31 9.89 -2.75
N PHE A 133 9.29 9.11 -2.43
CA PHE A 133 9.43 7.93 -1.58
C PHE A 133 8.49 6.82 -2.02
N ILE A 134 8.99 5.58 -2.00
CA ILE A 134 8.14 4.38 -2.05
C ILE A 134 8.57 3.40 -0.97
N THR A 135 7.63 2.54 -0.57
CA THR A 135 7.88 1.44 0.36
C THR A 135 7.48 0.11 -0.23
N CYS A 136 8.22 -0.93 0.13
CA CYS A 136 8.03 -2.28 -0.38
C CYS A 136 8.26 -3.33 0.71
N SER A 137 7.60 -4.49 0.59
CA SER A 137 7.72 -5.63 1.52
C SER A 137 7.86 -6.94 0.77
N ALA A 138 8.97 -7.66 0.98
CA ALA A 138 9.32 -8.86 0.23
C ALA A 138 8.29 -9.98 0.30
N HIS A 139 7.59 -10.14 1.43
CA HIS A 139 6.62 -11.22 1.62
C HIS A 139 5.36 -11.07 0.72
N LYS A 140 5.19 -9.97 0.01
CA LYS A 140 4.08 -9.79 -0.94
C LYS A 140 4.39 -10.35 -2.33
N PHE A 141 5.67 -10.57 -2.64
CA PHE A 141 6.13 -11.24 -3.84
C PHE A 141 7.00 -12.47 -3.51
N HIS A 142 6.53 -13.27 -2.54
CA HIS A 142 7.10 -14.56 -2.13
C HIS A 142 8.50 -14.50 -1.49
N GLY A 143 9.00 -13.33 -1.17
CA GLY A 143 10.27 -13.16 -0.44
C GLY A 143 10.12 -13.39 1.07
N PRO A 144 11.23 -13.33 1.82
CA PRO A 144 11.24 -13.55 3.24
C PRO A 144 10.38 -12.54 4.00
N LYS A 145 9.72 -13.00 5.08
CA LYS A 145 9.03 -12.11 6.01
C LYS A 145 10.04 -11.30 6.81
N GLY A 146 9.69 -10.05 7.09
CA GLY A 146 10.51 -9.20 7.95
C GLY A 146 11.56 -8.35 7.21
N VAL A 147 11.63 -8.42 5.88
CA VAL A 147 12.51 -7.60 5.04
C VAL A 147 11.70 -6.87 3.97
N GLY A 148 12.23 -5.78 3.49
CA GLY A 148 11.71 -4.95 2.39
C GLY A 148 12.62 -3.73 2.23
N PHE A 149 12.29 -2.82 1.34
CA PHE A 149 13.07 -1.61 1.10
C PHE A 149 12.20 -0.37 1.07
N ALA A 150 12.85 0.78 1.25
CA ALA A 150 12.32 2.10 0.92
C ALA A 150 13.21 2.71 -0.14
N TYR A 151 12.61 3.29 -1.18
CA TYR A 151 13.30 4.19 -2.09
C TYR A 151 13.12 5.62 -1.57
N ILE A 152 14.21 6.36 -1.59
CA ILE A 152 14.27 7.77 -1.20
C ILE A 152 14.95 8.49 -2.34
N ASN A 153 14.26 9.43 -3.00
CA ASN A 153 14.85 10.23 -4.06
C ASN A 153 16.02 11.05 -3.50
N GLU A 154 17.11 11.15 -4.25
CA GLU A 154 18.38 11.78 -3.82
C GLU A 154 18.24 13.23 -3.35
N LYS A 155 17.22 13.97 -3.86
CA LYS A 155 16.93 15.34 -3.42
C LYS A 155 16.40 15.42 -1.98
N ASN A 156 15.95 14.29 -1.41
CA ASN A 156 15.36 14.20 -0.08
C ASN A 156 16.36 13.57 0.90
N LYS A 157 16.20 13.95 2.16
CA LYS A 157 16.93 13.33 3.27
C LYS A 157 15.97 12.53 4.12
N ALA A 158 16.42 11.41 4.64
CA ALA A 158 15.69 10.66 5.66
C ALA A 158 16.40 10.75 7.01
N TYR A 159 15.63 10.70 8.09
CA TYR A 159 16.15 10.61 9.44
C TYR A 159 15.96 9.19 9.97
N PRO A 160 16.93 8.67 10.74
CA PRO A 160 16.80 7.34 11.30
C PRO A 160 15.66 7.28 12.31
N LEU A 161 14.76 6.30 12.13
CA LEU A 161 13.76 5.97 13.15
C LEU A 161 14.36 5.13 14.29
N ILE A 162 15.36 4.31 13.94
CA ILE A 162 16.10 3.46 14.88
C ILE A 162 17.54 3.95 14.87
N ILE A 163 17.90 4.68 15.92
CA ILE A 163 19.23 5.27 16.12
C ILE A 163 20.17 4.16 16.60
N GLY A 164 21.39 4.10 16.06
CA GLY A 164 22.41 3.11 16.42
C GLY A 164 23.69 3.32 15.61
N GLY A 165 24.27 2.23 15.13
CA GLY A 165 25.44 2.29 14.24
C GLY A 165 25.11 2.86 12.86
N GLU A 166 26.12 2.95 12.00
CA GLU A 166 26.04 3.58 10.68
C GLU A 166 25.44 2.65 9.58
N GLN A 167 24.82 1.53 9.96
CA GLN A 167 24.17 0.64 9.01
C GLN A 167 23.12 1.38 8.18
N GLU A 168 22.86 0.90 6.96
CA GLU A 168 21.96 1.55 6.00
C GLU A 168 22.28 3.05 5.81
N ARG A 169 23.57 3.41 5.75
CA ARG A 169 24.06 4.79 5.64
C ARG A 169 23.60 5.69 6.80
N GLY A 170 23.51 5.12 8.01
CA GLY A 170 23.02 5.80 9.21
C GLY A 170 21.49 5.91 9.31
N LEU A 171 20.73 5.39 8.35
CA LEU A 171 19.27 5.49 8.33
C LEU A 171 18.58 4.46 9.21
N ARG A 172 19.27 3.37 9.55
CA ARG A 172 18.70 2.32 10.40
C ARG A 172 19.80 1.55 11.12
N GLY A 173 19.96 1.80 12.41
CA GLY A 173 20.89 1.07 13.26
C GLY A 173 20.56 -0.41 13.41
N GLY A 174 21.59 -1.24 13.67
CA GLY A 174 21.53 -2.68 13.88
C GLY A 174 22.06 -3.50 12.69
N THR A 175 22.63 -4.65 13.01
CA THR A 175 23.26 -5.55 12.03
C THR A 175 22.29 -5.90 10.89
N GLU A 176 22.77 -5.82 9.66
CA GLU A 176 21.99 -6.11 8.46
C GLU A 176 21.69 -7.61 8.36
N SER A 177 20.45 -7.93 8.01
CA SER A 177 20.00 -9.32 7.82
C SER A 177 20.34 -9.77 6.39
N THR A 178 21.60 -10.05 6.11
CA THR A 178 22.11 -10.35 4.77
C THR A 178 21.40 -11.49 4.08
N HIS A 179 21.01 -12.55 4.80
CA HIS A 179 20.24 -13.69 4.27
C HIS A 179 18.84 -13.27 3.82
N ASN A 180 18.16 -12.40 4.57
CA ASN A 180 16.85 -11.89 4.17
C ASN A 180 16.95 -10.91 3.00
N ILE A 181 17.99 -10.08 2.94
CA ILE A 181 18.26 -9.17 1.81
C ILE A 181 18.52 -9.99 0.55
N HIS A 182 19.32 -11.04 0.64
CA HIS A 182 19.57 -11.94 -0.50
C HIS A 182 18.28 -12.65 -0.95
N GLY A 183 17.48 -13.16 -0.01
CA GLY A 183 16.18 -13.76 -0.30
C GLY A 183 15.20 -12.79 -0.95
N LEU A 184 15.19 -11.50 -0.53
CA LEU A 184 14.41 -10.45 -1.18
C LEU A 184 14.86 -10.25 -2.63
N LYS A 185 16.18 -10.17 -2.88
CA LYS A 185 16.74 -10.02 -4.23
C LYS A 185 16.25 -11.14 -5.15
N ILE A 186 16.46 -12.39 -4.74
CA ILE A 186 16.06 -13.57 -5.56
C ILE A 186 14.55 -13.57 -5.82
N ALA A 187 13.73 -13.30 -4.80
CA ALA A 187 12.28 -13.26 -4.96
C ALA A 187 11.84 -12.15 -5.94
N LEU A 188 12.50 -10.99 -5.90
CA LEU A 188 12.21 -9.89 -6.82
C LEU A 188 12.60 -10.22 -8.26
N GLU A 189 13.77 -10.80 -8.46
CA GLU A 189 14.26 -11.25 -9.78
C GLU A 189 13.30 -12.29 -10.40
N GLU A 190 12.88 -13.30 -9.63
CA GLU A 190 11.93 -14.32 -10.09
C GLU A 190 10.54 -13.73 -10.36
N ALA A 191 10.06 -12.80 -9.53
CA ALA A 191 8.77 -12.15 -9.75
C ALA A 191 8.75 -11.35 -11.07
N TYR A 192 9.79 -10.60 -11.39
CA TYR A 192 9.85 -9.85 -12.64
C TYR A 192 10.15 -10.71 -13.86
N LYS A 193 10.88 -11.80 -13.71
CA LYS A 193 11.12 -12.77 -14.79
C LYS A 193 9.83 -13.44 -15.25
N ASN A 194 8.94 -13.77 -14.32
CA ASN A 194 7.68 -14.49 -14.61
C ASN A 194 6.46 -13.55 -14.72
N LEU A 195 6.65 -12.24 -14.63
CA LEU A 195 5.61 -11.23 -14.43
C LEU A 195 4.44 -11.36 -15.42
N LEU A 196 4.73 -11.44 -16.72
CA LEU A 196 3.69 -11.45 -17.78
C LEU A 196 2.86 -12.74 -17.76
N ASP A 197 3.51 -13.88 -17.51
CA ASP A 197 2.84 -15.17 -17.44
C ASP A 197 1.96 -15.27 -16.19
N ASP A 198 2.47 -14.81 -15.06
CA ASP A 198 1.72 -14.76 -13.81
C ASP A 198 0.52 -13.81 -13.91
N GLN A 199 0.70 -12.62 -14.48
CA GLN A 199 -0.40 -11.70 -14.73
C GLN A 199 -1.49 -12.33 -15.58
N LYS A 200 -1.12 -12.94 -16.73
CA LYS A 200 -2.07 -13.59 -17.63
C LYS A 200 -2.83 -14.71 -16.94
N LYS A 201 -2.10 -15.58 -16.23
CA LYS A 201 -2.68 -16.73 -15.53
C LYS A 201 -3.63 -16.30 -14.41
N VAL A 202 -3.19 -15.42 -13.51
CA VAL A 202 -3.99 -15.01 -12.35
C VAL A 202 -5.18 -14.17 -12.79
N LYS A 203 -5.02 -13.30 -13.80
CA LYS A 203 -6.14 -12.53 -14.37
C LYS A 203 -7.21 -13.45 -14.94
N SER A 204 -6.83 -14.47 -15.71
CA SER A 204 -7.78 -15.43 -16.28
C SER A 204 -8.53 -16.23 -15.20
N LEU A 205 -7.85 -16.59 -14.10
CA LEU A 205 -8.48 -17.24 -12.95
C LEU A 205 -9.46 -16.31 -12.22
N LYS A 206 -9.09 -15.04 -12.03
CA LYS A 206 -9.96 -14.02 -11.43
C LYS A 206 -11.24 -13.83 -12.25
N GLU A 207 -11.13 -13.73 -13.57
CA GLU A 207 -12.25 -13.60 -14.49
C GLU A 207 -13.16 -14.85 -14.47
N LEU A 208 -12.56 -16.04 -14.53
CA LEU A 208 -13.28 -17.31 -14.47
C LEU A 208 -14.03 -17.46 -13.15
N PHE A 209 -13.39 -17.13 -12.04
CA PHE A 209 -14.00 -17.16 -10.71
C PHE A 209 -15.22 -16.25 -10.65
N LEU A 210 -15.07 -14.99 -11.06
CA LEU A 210 -16.15 -14.00 -11.03
C LEU A 210 -17.31 -14.44 -11.93
N LYS A 211 -17.03 -14.94 -13.14
CA LYS A 211 -18.07 -15.48 -14.06
C LYS A 211 -18.86 -16.62 -13.41
N ARG A 212 -18.18 -17.52 -12.68
CA ARG A 212 -18.86 -18.64 -11.99
C ARG A 212 -19.68 -18.16 -10.81
N VAL A 213 -19.15 -17.22 -10.01
CA VAL A 213 -19.88 -16.65 -8.88
C VAL A 213 -21.16 -15.96 -9.35
N HIS A 214 -21.10 -15.08 -10.36
CA HIS A 214 -22.28 -14.40 -10.90
C HIS A 214 -23.32 -15.35 -11.49
N LYS A 215 -22.89 -16.52 -12.00
CA LYS A 215 -23.82 -17.56 -12.48
C LYS A 215 -24.56 -18.27 -11.34
N SER A 216 -23.93 -18.36 -10.17
CA SER A 216 -24.40 -19.19 -9.05
C SER A 216 -25.05 -18.38 -7.93
N VAL A 217 -24.72 -17.09 -7.82
CA VAL A 217 -25.20 -16.21 -6.75
C VAL A 217 -25.64 -14.89 -7.37
N GLU A 218 -26.92 -14.54 -7.17
CA GLU A 218 -27.48 -13.28 -7.65
C GLU A 218 -27.00 -12.10 -6.79
N ASN A 219 -26.98 -10.91 -7.40
CA ASN A 219 -26.68 -9.63 -6.74
C ASN A 219 -25.31 -9.59 -5.99
N VAL A 220 -24.32 -10.31 -6.48
CA VAL A 220 -22.93 -10.17 -6.02
C VAL A 220 -22.32 -8.96 -6.70
N GLU A 221 -21.71 -8.09 -5.92
CA GLU A 221 -21.02 -6.89 -6.40
C GLU A 221 -19.51 -6.99 -6.18
N VAL A 222 -18.74 -6.40 -7.07
CA VAL A 222 -17.30 -6.21 -6.89
C VAL A 222 -17.07 -4.87 -6.21
N ASN A 223 -16.34 -4.85 -5.11
CA ASN A 223 -15.87 -3.61 -4.51
C ASN A 223 -14.61 -3.13 -5.23
N GLY A 224 -14.54 -1.84 -5.54
CA GLY A 224 -13.48 -1.25 -6.36
C GLY A 224 -13.75 -1.40 -7.87
N ASN A 225 -12.77 -0.99 -8.71
CA ASN A 225 -12.87 -1.09 -10.16
C ASN A 225 -12.32 -2.44 -10.64
N PHE A 226 -13.17 -3.30 -11.20
CA PHE A 226 -12.73 -4.62 -11.67
C PHE A 226 -11.75 -4.54 -12.85
N ASN A 227 -11.97 -3.60 -13.78
CA ASN A 227 -11.21 -3.51 -15.04
C ASN A 227 -9.84 -2.85 -14.84
N GLU A 228 -9.76 -1.86 -13.95
CA GLU A 228 -8.57 -1.06 -13.65
C GLU A 228 -8.06 -1.34 -12.24
N SER A 229 -7.99 -2.61 -11.86
CA SER A 229 -7.55 -3.04 -10.53
C SER A 229 -6.45 -4.09 -10.61
N SER A 230 -5.80 -4.32 -9.48
CA SER A 230 -4.85 -5.40 -9.35
C SER A 230 -5.45 -6.75 -9.73
N TYR A 231 -4.73 -7.50 -10.56
CA TYR A 231 -5.14 -8.86 -10.93
C TYR A 231 -5.05 -9.86 -9.77
N THR A 232 -4.32 -9.52 -8.71
CA THR A 232 -4.11 -10.39 -7.54
C THR A 232 -5.18 -10.24 -6.46
N ILE A 233 -6.02 -9.20 -6.54
CA ILE A 233 -7.00 -8.87 -5.50
C ILE A 233 -8.40 -8.91 -6.10
N LEU A 234 -9.32 -9.56 -5.41
CA LEU A 234 -10.74 -9.56 -5.71
C LEU A 234 -11.52 -9.44 -4.41
N ASN A 235 -12.31 -8.38 -4.30
CA ASN A 235 -13.17 -8.13 -3.15
C ASN A 235 -14.63 -8.19 -3.60
N LEU A 236 -15.42 -9.09 -3.00
CA LEU A 236 -16.81 -9.30 -3.35
C LEU A 236 -17.73 -8.97 -2.19
N ARG A 237 -18.82 -8.27 -2.49
CA ARG A 237 -19.95 -8.06 -1.59
C ARG A 237 -21.07 -9.04 -1.94
N PHE A 238 -21.41 -9.90 -1.00
CA PHE A 238 -22.53 -10.83 -1.11
C PHE A 238 -23.79 -10.24 -0.46
N PRO A 239 -24.98 -10.47 -1.03
CA PRO A 239 -26.26 -10.01 -0.47
C PRO A 239 -26.72 -10.89 0.68
N ILE A 240 -25.98 -10.87 1.79
CA ILE A 240 -26.20 -11.69 2.98
C ILE A 240 -26.52 -10.83 4.20
N SER A 241 -27.38 -11.34 5.08
CA SER A 241 -27.66 -10.66 6.35
C SER A 241 -26.42 -10.68 7.28
N LYS A 242 -26.39 -9.73 8.21
CA LYS A 242 -25.29 -9.58 9.16
C LYS A 242 -25.04 -10.87 9.96
N GLU A 243 -26.13 -11.55 10.36
CA GLU A 243 -26.09 -12.78 11.16
C GLU A 243 -25.47 -13.97 10.39
N LYS A 244 -25.58 -13.95 9.04
CA LYS A 244 -25.03 -15.01 8.19
C LYS A 244 -23.57 -14.77 7.81
N LYS A 245 -23.05 -13.57 8.02
CA LYS A 245 -21.71 -13.16 7.59
C LYS A 245 -20.62 -14.02 8.24
N ASP A 246 -20.67 -14.23 9.54
CA ASP A 246 -19.66 -15.01 10.27
C ASP A 246 -19.75 -16.51 9.94
N LEU A 247 -20.99 -17.00 9.70
CA LEU A 247 -21.23 -18.39 9.28
C LEU A 247 -20.66 -18.70 7.88
N ILE A 248 -20.61 -17.75 6.97
CA ILE A 248 -20.08 -17.98 5.62
C ILE A 248 -18.59 -18.28 5.64
N ASN A 249 -17.81 -17.51 6.36
CA ASN A 249 -16.37 -17.77 6.47
C ASN A 249 -16.08 -19.16 7.04
N PHE A 250 -16.80 -19.52 8.11
CA PHE A 250 -16.67 -20.84 8.71
C PHE A 250 -17.07 -21.97 7.74
N LYS A 251 -18.16 -21.80 6.98
CA LYS A 251 -18.58 -22.79 5.96
C LYS A 251 -17.57 -22.91 4.81
N LEU A 252 -16.99 -21.80 4.37
CA LEU A 252 -15.95 -21.81 3.33
C LEU A 252 -14.69 -22.51 3.82
N GLU A 253 -14.26 -22.25 5.07
CA GLU A 253 -13.14 -22.94 5.69
C GLU A 253 -13.37 -24.45 5.81
N LEU A 254 -14.56 -24.88 6.23
CA LEU A 254 -14.94 -26.29 6.25
C LEU A 254 -14.94 -26.93 4.85
N ALA A 255 -15.23 -26.15 3.82
CA ALA A 255 -15.15 -26.60 2.42
C ALA A 255 -13.72 -26.52 1.84
N GLY A 256 -12.71 -26.21 2.66
CA GLY A 256 -11.30 -26.08 2.24
C GLY A 256 -11.00 -24.80 1.45
N ILE A 257 -11.86 -23.78 1.53
CA ILE A 257 -11.70 -22.50 0.85
C ILE A 257 -11.20 -21.46 1.86
N ALA A 258 -9.93 -21.06 1.72
CA ALA A 258 -9.34 -20.00 2.52
C ALA A 258 -9.70 -18.63 1.93
N CYS A 259 -10.45 -17.84 2.66
CA CYS A 259 -10.75 -16.43 2.33
C CYS A 259 -10.75 -15.58 3.59
N SER A 260 -10.70 -14.27 3.44
CA SER A 260 -10.84 -13.31 4.54
C SER A 260 -12.12 -12.50 4.40
N SER A 261 -12.75 -12.14 5.52
CA SER A 261 -13.86 -11.17 5.56
C SER A 261 -13.39 -9.87 6.20
N GLY A 262 -13.63 -8.75 5.52
CA GLY A 262 -13.10 -7.46 5.95
C GLY A 262 -11.58 -7.39 5.80
N SER A 263 -10.94 -6.48 6.52
CA SER A 263 -9.49 -6.32 6.46
C SER A 263 -8.76 -7.46 7.16
N ALA A 264 -7.91 -8.18 6.44
CA ALA A 264 -7.05 -9.23 7.00
C ALA A 264 -6.08 -8.71 8.10
N CYS A 265 -5.91 -7.38 8.21
CA CYS A 265 -5.10 -6.73 9.24
C CYS A 265 -5.85 -6.46 10.55
N GLN A 266 -7.13 -6.81 10.63
CA GLN A 266 -7.96 -6.62 11.84
C GLN A 266 -8.05 -7.87 12.70
N SER A 267 -7.58 -9.01 12.21
CA SER A 267 -7.53 -10.28 12.95
C SER A 267 -6.25 -10.44 13.78
#